data_9cf5cd5b778373b5e8a284ea35d0820f
#
_entry.id   9cf5cd5b778373b5e8a284ea35d0820f
#
_cell.length_a   1.000
_cell.length_b   1.000
_cell.length_c   1.000
_cell.angle_alpha   90.00
_cell.angle_beta   90.00
_cell.angle_gamma   90.00
#
_symmetry.space_group_name_H-M   'P 1'
#
loop_
_entity.id
_entity.type
_entity.pdbx_description
1 polymer ?
#
loop_
_entity_poly.entity_id
_entity_poly.type
_entity_poly.pdbx_seq_one_letter_code
_entity_poly.pdbx_strand_id
1 'polypeptide(L)'
;MYNKDMETIKPNMSNTNAPKDVFIATIGHVKEHPNADALELAYVKNWQCVVKKGVFQKGDEVVYIVPDALIDKEQPWAEGFIKYLGSGGRVKTVKLRNQMSCGILISVNDPIFEGIDLHADNLADRLGIGHWSPPPPKDLSALRAYLPAGVEKSDEENWQSLEEEDLHLGEPCLVTKKMDGSSAVIYYNPQDDNLEICSRSLSLKLECHNNYTDSLLPYADTVKFLGLYTNGPVAIRGEVCGAGINANKANKDAKGELGFYMYGTRFPNAETQEERMGRWGQVTHFLRVNEFLTNVIAHKETYRGVYGDMVDRIKVFKTVPIIEESVVSIELLQKYRDMDKDFGEGVVLNGRTFSYKSKSDDYYASMK
;
A
#
# COMPACT_ATOMS: atom_id res chain seq x y z
N MET A 1 -4.07 -38.18 17.96
CA MET A 1 -3.46 -38.50 16.66
C MET A 1 -3.76 -37.32 15.75
N TYR A 2 -2.87 -36.34 15.69
CA TYR A 2 -2.95 -35.20 14.79
C TYR A 2 -2.05 -35.47 13.62
N ASN A 3 -2.65 -35.50 12.42
CA ASN A 3 -1.97 -35.78 11.19
C ASN A 3 -0.92 -34.71 10.86
N LYS A 4 0.29 -35.19 10.67
CA LYS A 4 1.38 -34.59 9.93
C LYS A 4 1.03 -34.69 8.43
N ASP A 5 0.50 -33.69 7.82
CA ASP A 5 0.54 -33.48 6.36
C ASP A 5 0.10 -32.03 6.06
N MET A 6 0.89 -31.09 6.55
CA MET A 6 0.93 -29.76 5.95
C MET A 6 2.15 -29.71 5.05
N GLU A 7 2.05 -30.32 3.88
CA GLU A 7 2.94 -30.02 2.78
C GLU A 7 2.85 -28.53 2.45
N THR A 8 3.98 -27.91 2.49
CA THR A 8 4.23 -26.51 2.10
C THR A 8 3.84 -26.32 0.64
N ILE A 9 2.60 -25.92 0.37
CA ILE A 9 2.21 -25.40 -0.94
C ILE A 9 2.90 -24.05 -1.09
N LYS A 10 4.04 -24.05 -1.79
CA LYS A 10 4.66 -22.82 -2.27
C LYS A 10 3.66 -22.16 -3.22
N PRO A 11 3.22 -20.92 -2.98
CA PRO A 11 2.40 -20.22 -3.95
C PRO A 11 3.25 -19.97 -5.20
N ASN A 12 2.86 -20.59 -6.31
CA ASN A 12 3.36 -20.25 -7.62
C ASN A 12 2.71 -18.93 -8.03
N MET A 13 3.36 -17.83 -7.74
CA MET A 13 2.91 -16.49 -8.15
C MET A 13 4.07 -15.76 -8.82
N SER A 14 4.16 -15.94 -10.13
CA SER A 14 4.78 -14.95 -11.00
C SER A 14 3.82 -13.74 -11.11
N ASN A 15 3.74 -12.95 -10.06
CA ASN A 15 3.07 -11.66 -10.11
C ASN A 15 4.11 -10.62 -10.56
N THR A 16 4.12 -10.29 -11.85
CA THR A 16 5.07 -9.38 -12.48
C THR A 16 4.98 -7.94 -11.97
N ASN A 17 4.06 -7.65 -11.04
CA ASN A 17 3.82 -6.33 -10.45
C ASN A 17 4.08 -6.25 -8.94
N ALA A 18 4.75 -7.23 -8.34
CA ALA A 18 5.17 -7.09 -6.94
C ALA A 18 6.32 -6.07 -6.85
N PRO A 19 6.29 -5.11 -5.90
CA PRO A 19 7.38 -4.16 -5.73
C PRO A 19 8.68 -4.94 -5.51
N LYS A 20 9.71 -4.64 -6.31
CA LYS A 20 11.02 -5.28 -6.20
C LYS A 20 11.71 -4.76 -4.95
N ASP A 21 12.04 -5.64 -4.02
CA ASP A 21 12.77 -5.30 -2.79
C ASP A 21 14.25 -4.97 -3.06
N VAL A 22 14.79 -5.46 -4.17
CA VAL A 22 16.15 -5.18 -4.64
C VAL A 22 16.21 -5.24 -6.16
N PHE A 23 17.00 -4.36 -6.76
CA PHE A 23 17.26 -4.36 -8.21
C PHE A 23 18.56 -3.63 -8.54
N ILE A 24 19.09 -3.89 -9.72
CA ILE A 24 20.21 -3.13 -10.28
C ILE A 24 19.68 -1.79 -10.78
N ALA A 25 20.36 -0.74 -10.43
CA ALA A 25 20.01 0.62 -10.84
C ALA A 25 21.25 1.45 -11.14
N THR A 26 21.03 2.53 -11.88
CA THR A 26 22.08 3.49 -12.21
C THR A 26 21.96 4.74 -11.34
N ILE A 27 23.07 5.25 -10.82
CA ILE A 27 23.12 6.53 -10.13
C ILE A 27 22.82 7.66 -11.12
N GLY A 28 21.67 8.32 -10.93
CA GLY A 28 21.24 9.43 -11.79
C GLY A 28 22.06 10.70 -11.57
N HIS A 29 22.32 11.04 -10.31
CA HIS A 29 23.18 12.16 -9.91
C HIS A 29 23.63 12.02 -8.47
N VAL A 30 24.69 12.78 -8.12
CA VAL A 30 25.21 12.89 -6.75
C VAL A 30 25.29 14.37 -6.40
N LYS A 31 24.92 14.72 -5.17
CA LYS A 31 25.00 16.09 -4.63
C LYS A 31 25.78 16.10 -3.32
N GLU A 32 26.40 17.24 -3.00
CA GLU A 32 27.02 17.43 -1.70
C GLU A 32 25.97 17.35 -0.57
N HIS A 33 26.35 16.74 0.53
CA HIS A 33 25.49 16.71 1.71
C HIS A 33 25.55 18.06 2.42
N PRO A 34 24.41 18.77 2.63
CA PRO A 34 24.41 20.16 3.12
C PRO A 34 24.92 20.31 4.55
N ASN A 35 24.98 19.21 5.33
CA ASN A 35 25.28 19.23 6.76
C ASN A 35 26.43 18.29 7.14
N ALA A 36 27.21 17.79 6.17
CA ALA A 36 28.29 16.84 6.47
C ALA A 36 29.33 16.77 5.32
N ASP A 37 30.59 17.12 5.62
CA ASP A 37 31.67 17.15 4.64
C ASP A 37 32.09 15.74 4.14
N ALA A 38 31.83 14.70 4.93
CA ALA A 38 32.21 13.32 4.61
C ALA A 38 31.10 12.50 3.94
N LEU A 39 29.96 13.13 3.65
CA LEU A 39 28.79 12.47 3.06
C LEU A 39 28.34 13.18 1.78
N GLU A 40 27.64 12.43 0.94
CA GLU A 40 26.98 12.88 -0.28
C GLU A 40 25.58 12.29 -0.35
N LEU A 41 24.75 12.89 -1.21
CA LEU A 41 23.41 12.42 -1.53
C LEU A 41 23.44 11.81 -2.93
N ALA A 42 23.32 10.49 -3.02
CA ALA A 42 23.21 9.76 -4.27
C ALA A 42 21.75 9.49 -4.59
N TYR A 43 21.37 9.62 -5.84
CA TYR A 43 20.01 9.46 -6.32
C TYR A 43 19.91 8.30 -7.30
N VAL A 44 19.00 7.37 -6.99
CA VAL A 44 18.61 6.26 -7.84
C VAL A 44 17.12 6.40 -8.15
N LYS A 45 16.77 6.55 -9.44
CA LYS A 45 15.43 7.00 -9.82
C LYS A 45 15.07 8.26 -8.99
N ASN A 46 13.98 8.22 -8.24
CA ASN A 46 13.54 9.32 -7.39
C ASN A 46 13.89 9.12 -5.90
N TRP A 47 14.69 8.09 -5.58
CA TRP A 47 15.12 7.81 -4.22
C TRP A 47 16.42 8.53 -3.88
N GLN A 48 16.47 9.14 -2.69
CA GLN A 48 17.68 9.74 -2.11
C GLN A 48 18.31 8.80 -1.10
N CYS A 49 19.60 8.54 -1.25
CA CYS A 49 20.40 7.78 -0.29
C CYS A 49 21.59 8.61 0.19
N VAL A 50 21.83 8.65 1.47
CA VAL A 50 23.03 9.25 2.05
C VAL A 50 24.16 8.24 1.99
N VAL A 51 25.26 8.62 1.33
CA VAL A 51 26.41 7.78 1.08
C VAL A 51 27.69 8.46 1.56
N LYS A 52 28.78 7.70 1.68
CA LYS A 52 30.11 8.27 1.96
C LYS A 52 30.59 9.05 0.75
N LYS A 53 31.21 10.21 0.98
CA LYS A 53 31.72 11.10 -0.07
C LYS A 53 32.73 10.38 -0.97
N GLY A 54 32.55 10.55 -2.28
CA GLY A 54 33.44 10.02 -3.31
C GLY A 54 33.30 8.52 -3.59
N VAL A 55 32.27 7.84 -3.04
CA VAL A 55 32.04 6.42 -3.30
C VAL A 55 31.33 6.19 -4.61
N PHE A 56 30.41 7.09 -4.99
CA PHE A 56 29.62 6.97 -6.20
C PHE A 56 29.69 8.22 -7.07
N GLN A 57 29.49 8.03 -8.36
CA GLN A 57 29.32 9.09 -9.34
C GLN A 57 28.12 8.79 -10.24
N LYS A 58 27.67 9.82 -10.98
CA LYS A 58 26.63 9.64 -12.00
C LYS A 58 27.04 8.59 -13.01
N GLY A 59 26.15 7.64 -13.28
CA GLY A 59 26.34 6.55 -14.23
C GLY A 59 26.83 5.24 -13.60
N ASP A 60 27.24 5.24 -12.33
CA ASP A 60 27.62 4.00 -11.65
C ASP A 60 26.42 3.06 -11.51
N GLU A 61 26.64 1.77 -11.74
CA GLU A 61 25.66 0.73 -11.46
C GLU A 61 25.76 0.26 -10.01
N VAL A 62 24.62 0.11 -9.39
CA VAL A 62 24.49 -0.27 -7.98
C VAL A 62 23.41 -1.32 -7.76
N VAL A 63 23.63 -2.17 -6.79
CA VAL A 63 22.54 -2.93 -6.15
C VAL A 63 21.81 -1.97 -5.23
N TYR A 64 20.56 -1.67 -5.53
CA TYR A 64 19.71 -0.84 -4.70
C TYR A 64 18.72 -1.71 -3.92
N ILE A 65 18.79 -1.63 -2.59
CA ILE A 65 17.88 -2.33 -1.68
C ILE A 65 16.92 -1.29 -1.10
N VAL A 66 15.65 -1.41 -1.42
CA VAL A 66 14.63 -0.41 -1.08
C VAL A 66 14.25 -0.43 0.41
N PRO A 67 13.64 0.64 0.94
CA PRO A 67 12.99 0.60 2.25
C PRO A 67 11.91 -0.50 2.30
N ASP A 68 11.80 -1.13 3.47
CA ASP A 68 10.94 -2.28 3.75
C ASP A 68 11.42 -3.63 3.17
N ALA A 69 12.55 -3.66 2.47
CA ALA A 69 13.25 -4.91 2.21
C ALA A 69 13.70 -5.56 3.55
N LEU A 70 13.68 -6.88 3.58
CA LEU A 70 14.12 -7.67 4.73
C LEU A 70 15.40 -8.41 4.38
N ILE A 71 16.51 -7.99 4.96
CA ILE A 71 17.82 -8.60 4.74
C ILE A 71 18.04 -9.71 5.78
N ASP A 72 18.37 -10.90 5.30
CA ASP A 72 18.86 -11.96 6.17
C ASP A 72 20.25 -11.58 6.72
N LYS A 73 20.31 -11.39 8.03
CA LYS A 73 21.54 -10.94 8.74
C LYS A 73 22.65 -11.98 8.75
N GLU A 74 22.35 -13.23 8.41
CA GLU A 74 23.33 -14.31 8.33
C GLU A 74 24.03 -14.33 6.97
N GLN A 75 23.57 -13.53 6.00
CA GLN A 75 24.28 -13.38 4.73
C GLN A 75 25.63 -12.69 4.92
N PRO A 76 26.74 -13.28 4.43
CA PRO A 76 28.07 -12.72 4.62
C PRO A 76 28.22 -11.27 4.15
N TRP A 77 27.54 -10.91 3.04
CA TRP A 77 27.57 -9.57 2.48
C TRP A 77 26.87 -8.53 3.37
N ALA A 78 25.94 -8.96 4.25
CA ALA A 78 25.14 -8.06 5.06
C ALA A 78 25.90 -7.51 6.29
N GLU A 79 27.03 -8.10 6.69
CA GLU A 79 27.74 -7.78 7.94
C GLU A 79 28.00 -6.28 8.12
N GLY A 80 28.43 -5.58 7.06
CA GLY A 80 28.68 -4.14 7.09
C GLY A 80 27.46 -3.27 7.32
N PHE A 81 26.26 -3.79 7.07
CA PHE A 81 24.99 -3.06 7.09
C PHE A 81 24.12 -3.36 8.32
N ILE A 82 24.40 -4.44 9.06
CA ILE A 82 23.56 -4.91 10.20
C ILE A 82 23.22 -3.80 11.17
N LYS A 83 24.16 -2.91 11.48
CA LYS A 83 23.97 -1.79 12.44
C LYS A 83 22.96 -0.72 11.95
N TYR A 84 22.67 -0.68 10.66
CA TYR A 84 21.70 0.27 10.07
C TYR A 84 20.33 -0.35 9.86
N LEU A 85 20.18 -1.67 10.04
CA LEU A 85 18.94 -2.38 9.87
C LEU A 85 18.04 -2.24 11.11
N GLY A 86 16.75 -2.21 10.86
CA GLY A 86 15.74 -2.30 11.91
C GLY A 86 15.60 -3.71 12.50
N SER A 87 14.60 -3.88 13.34
CA SER A 87 14.26 -5.17 13.91
C SER A 87 14.04 -6.22 12.81
N GLY A 88 14.59 -7.41 13.00
CA GLY A 88 14.45 -8.53 12.06
C GLY A 88 15.19 -8.37 10.73
N GLY A 89 16.06 -7.35 10.56
CA GLY A 89 16.79 -7.14 9.29
C GLY A 89 16.11 -6.17 8.33
N ARG A 90 15.05 -5.46 8.75
CA ARG A 90 14.29 -4.52 7.91
C ARG A 90 15.15 -3.31 7.54
N VAL A 91 15.21 -2.99 6.24
CA VAL A 91 15.74 -1.74 5.72
C VAL A 91 14.75 -0.62 6.01
N LYS A 92 15.20 0.44 6.67
CA LYS A 92 14.35 1.59 7.04
C LYS A 92 14.81 2.85 6.35
N THR A 93 13.86 3.75 6.11
CA THR A 93 14.17 5.16 5.87
C THR A 93 14.75 5.74 7.15
N VAL A 94 15.91 6.36 7.06
CA VAL A 94 16.62 6.95 8.20
C VAL A 94 16.99 8.40 7.92
N LYS A 95 17.09 9.21 8.97
CA LYS A 95 17.54 10.60 8.88
C LYS A 95 18.98 10.71 9.33
N LEU A 96 19.89 11.03 8.42
CA LEU A 96 21.32 11.18 8.67
C LEU A 96 21.73 12.65 8.48
N ARG A 97 22.20 13.29 9.56
CA ARG A 97 22.58 14.71 9.53
C ARG A 97 21.52 15.63 8.88
N ASN A 98 20.24 15.38 9.20
CA ASN A 98 19.05 16.08 8.66
C ASN A 98 18.74 15.82 7.18
N GLN A 99 19.37 14.82 6.54
CA GLN A 99 19.02 14.35 5.22
C GLN A 99 18.43 12.95 5.29
N MET A 100 17.41 12.70 4.48
CA MET A 100 16.75 11.40 4.41
C MET A 100 17.62 10.43 3.61
N SER A 101 17.74 9.20 4.09
CA SER A 101 18.35 8.08 3.37
C SER A 101 17.34 6.97 3.24
N CYS A 102 16.94 6.69 2.00
CA CYS A 102 15.88 5.75 1.67
C CYS A 102 16.49 4.51 1.01
N GLY A 103 16.84 3.52 1.81
CA GLY A 103 17.44 2.29 1.30
C GLY A 103 18.96 2.22 1.41
N ILE A 104 19.55 1.20 0.77
CA ILE A 104 20.97 0.91 0.78
C ILE A 104 21.47 0.81 -0.66
N LEU A 105 22.62 1.46 -0.95
CA LEU A 105 23.33 1.40 -2.22
C LEU A 105 24.65 0.66 -2.02
N ILE A 106 24.93 -0.31 -2.90
CA ILE A 106 26.17 -1.07 -2.93
C ILE A 106 26.64 -1.14 -4.38
N SER A 107 27.91 -0.86 -4.65
CA SER A 107 28.44 -0.99 -6.02
C SER A 107 28.27 -2.42 -6.53
N VAL A 108 27.89 -2.60 -7.80
CA VAL A 108 27.85 -3.94 -8.40
C VAL A 108 29.25 -4.59 -8.46
N ASN A 109 30.30 -3.77 -8.39
CA ASN A 109 31.70 -4.23 -8.37
C ASN A 109 32.24 -4.47 -6.96
N ASP A 110 31.42 -4.39 -5.92
CA ASP A 110 31.87 -4.62 -4.57
C ASP A 110 32.24 -6.11 -4.38
N PRO A 111 33.42 -6.42 -3.80
CA PRO A 111 33.86 -7.80 -3.58
C PRO A 111 32.89 -8.68 -2.76
N ILE A 112 31.97 -8.07 -2.00
CA ILE A 112 30.96 -8.82 -1.25
C ILE A 112 30.01 -9.61 -2.16
N PHE A 113 29.93 -9.29 -3.45
CA PHE A 113 29.11 -9.98 -4.45
C PHE A 113 29.90 -10.99 -5.28
N GLU A 114 31.16 -11.29 -4.94
CA GLU A 114 31.95 -12.25 -5.69
C GLU A 114 31.23 -13.63 -5.76
N GLY A 115 31.07 -14.11 -7.00
CA GLY A 115 30.37 -15.37 -7.27
C GLY A 115 28.83 -15.28 -7.32
N ILE A 116 28.27 -14.09 -7.13
CA ILE A 116 26.82 -13.85 -7.25
C ILE A 116 26.48 -13.22 -8.60
N ASP A 117 25.62 -13.87 -9.36
CA ASP A 117 25.06 -13.29 -10.58
C ASP A 117 24.01 -12.23 -10.23
N LEU A 118 24.39 -10.97 -10.30
CA LEU A 118 23.55 -9.81 -9.95
C LEU A 118 22.47 -9.47 -11.00
N HIS A 119 22.58 -10.02 -12.23
CA HIS A 119 21.62 -9.79 -13.30
C HIS A 119 20.58 -10.91 -13.46
N ALA A 120 20.59 -11.88 -12.53
CA ALA A 120 19.62 -12.96 -12.54
C ALA A 120 18.20 -12.45 -12.17
N ASP A 121 17.18 -13.01 -12.78
CA ASP A 121 15.78 -12.67 -12.51
C ASP A 121 15.36 -12.85 -11.04
N ASN A 122 16.05 -13.77 -10.32
CA ASN A 122 15.82 -14.06 -8.91
C ASN A 122 16.85 -13.40 -7.97
N LEU A 123 17.27 -12.18 -8.26
CA LEU A 123 18.29 -11.45 -7.49
C LEU A 123 17.97 -11.39 -5.98
N ALA A 124 16.71 -11.17 -5.63
CA ALA A 124 16.28 -11.12 -4.22
C ALA A 124 16.58 -12.44 -3.49
N ASP A 125 16.24 -13.58 -4.09
CA ASP A 125 16.51 -14.90 -3.52
C ASP A 125 18.01 -15.16 -3.36
N ARG A 126 18.82 -14.75 -4.38
CA ARG A 126 20.29 -14.93 -4.35
C ARG A 126 20.97 -14.14 -3.25
N LEU A 127 20.42 -12.97 -2.93
CA LEU A 127 20.92 -12.10 -1.88
C LEU A 127 20.27 -12.39 -0.51
N GLY A 128 19.32 -13.32 -0.41
CA GLY A 128 18.58 -13.57 0.83
C GLY A 128 17.76 -12.35 1.27
N ILE A 129 17.16 -11.65 0.28
CA ILE A 129 16.34 -10.48 0.51
C ILE A 129 14.88 -10.85 0.33
N GLY A 130 14.08 -10.59 1.36
CA GLY A 130 12.63 -10.73 1.35
C GLY A 130 11.92 -9.40 1.52
N HIS A 131 10.60 -9.44 1.54
CA HIS A 131 9.76 -8.30 1.84
C HIS A 131 9.32 -8.31 3.29
N TRP A 132 9.51 -7.18 4.00
CA TRP A 132 8.97 -7.05 5.34
C TRP A 132 7.45 -6.95 5.29
N SER A 133 6.81 -7.82 6.04
CA SER A 133 5.38 -7.76 6.28
C SER A 133 5.12 -7.68 7.78
N PRO A 134 4.11 -6.93 8.23
CA PRO A 134 3.69 -6.99 9.61
C PRO A 134 3.45 -8.45 10.00
N PRO A 135 3.84 -8.87 11.22
CA PRO A 135 3.57 -10.23 11.66
C PRO A 135 2.06 -10.50 11.62
N PRO A 136 1.64 -11.74 11.30
CA PRO A 136 0.23 -12.10 11.33
C PRO A 136 -0.35 -11.84 12.73
N PRO A 137 -1.66 -11.58 12.83
CA PRO A 137 -2.30 -11.42 14.12
C PRO A 137 -2.01 -12.63 15.02
N LYS A 138 -1.65 -12.39 16.26
CA LYS A 138 -1.36 -13.47 17.23
C LYS A 138 -2.58 -14.33 17.53
N ASP A 139 -3.76 -13.73 17.42
CA ASP A 139 -5.04 -14.42 17.59
C ASP A 139 -5.65 -14.78 16.24
N LEU A 140 -5.62 -16.05 15.91
CA LEU A 140 -6.23 -16.63 14.71
C LEU A 140 -7.68 -17.08 14.93
N SER A 141 -8.25 -16.87 16.12
CA SER A 141 -9.62 -17.27 16.45
C SER A 141 -10.66 -16.61 15.53
N ALA A 142 -10.37 -15.39 15.09
CA ALA A 142 -11.20 -14.63 14.15
C ALA A 142 -10.98 -15.00 12.67
N LEU A 143 -10.05 -15.90 12.35
CA LEU A 143 -9.77 -16.29 10.97
C LEU A 143 -10.89 -17.18 10.42
N ARG A 144 -11.41 -16.85 9.23
CA ARG A 144 -12.34 -17.67 8.46
C ARG A 144 -11.59 -18.42 7.36
N ALA A 145 -10.90 -17.68 6.46
CA ALA A 145 -10.25 -18.23 5.27
C ALA A 145 -9.18 -17.25 4.73
N TYR A 146 -8.58 -17.61 3.62
CA TYR A 146 -7.85 -16.66 2.75
C TYR A 146 -8.81 -15.71 2.06
N LEU A 147 -8.27 -14.68 1.38
CA LEU A 147 -9.08 -13.74 0.62
C LEU A 147 -9.95 -14.46 -0.42
N PRO A 148 -11.21 -14.05 -0.61
CA PRO A 148 -12.06 -14.61 -1.66
C PRO A 148 -11.52 -14.29 -3.05
N ALA A 149 -11.88 -15.11 -4.03
CA ALA A 149 -11.52 -14.88 -5.42
C ALA A 149 -11.99 -13.50 -5.89
N GLY A 150 -11.10 -12.73 -6.53
CA GLY A 150 -11.37 -11.36 -6.98
C GLY A 150 -11.12 -10.27 -5.94
N VAL A 151 -10.76 -10.62 -4.70
CA VAL A 151 -10.25 -9.68 -3.71
C VAL A 151 -8.73 -9.79 -3.66
N GLU A 152 -8.06 -8.83 -4.28
CA GLU A 152 -6.59 -8.79 -4.33
C GLU A 152 -6.04 -7.91 -3.20
N LYS A 153 -4.81 -8.21 -2.78
CA LYS A 153 -4.04 -7.28 -1.95
C LYS A 153 -3.84 -5.99 -2.72
N SER A 154 -4.11 -4.88 -2.09
CA SER A 154 -3.92 -3.57 -2.69
C SER A 154 -2.81 -2.83 -1.99
N ASP A 155 -1.69 -2.73 -2.63
CA ASP A 155 -0.67 -1.76 -2.29
C ASP A 155 -0.43 -0.88 -3.51
N GLU A 156 -0.75 0.40 -3.41
CA GLU A 156 -0.31 1.38 -4.37
C GLU A 156 1.22 1.42 -4.37
N GLU A 157 1.80 1.49 -5.56
CA GLU A 157 3.24 1.62 -5.71
C GLU A 157 3.71 3.01 -5.22
N ASN A 158 4.92 3.09 -4.70
CA ASN A 158 5.50 4.38 -4.35
C ASN A 158 6.02 5.05 -5.63
N TRP A 159 5.62 6.31 -5.88
CA TRP A 159 6.06 7.05 -7.07
C TRP A 159 7.58 7.07 -7.24
N GLN A 160 8.34 7.02 -6.16
CA GLN A 160 9.80 7.02 -6.22
C GLN A 160 10.39 5.77 -6.87
N SER A 161 9.61 4.68 -6.97
CA SER A 161 10.00 3.42 -7.63
C SER A 161 9.62 3.38 -9.11
N LEU A 162 8.72 4.27 -9.56
CA LEU A 162 8.26 4.33 -10.94
C LEU A 162 9.33 4.94 -11.88
N GLU A 163 9.30 4.54 -13.13
CA GLU A 163 10.02 5.25 -14.19
C GLU A 163 9.30 6.56 -14.52
N GLU A 164 10.00 7.51 -15.15
CA GLU A 164 9.43 8.83 -15.46
C GLU A 164 8.20 8.74 -16.38
N GLU A 165 8.21 7.81 -17.31
CA GLU A 165 7.11 7.53 -18.24
C GLU A 165 5.84 6.99 -17.55
N ASP A 166 5.99 6.30 -16.42
CA ASP A 166 4.90 5.74 -15.62
C ASP A 166 4.35 6.74 -14.60
N LEU A 167 4.96 7.91 -14.47
CA LEU A 167 4.49 8.94 -13.51
C LEU A 167 3.25 9.70 -13.98
N HIS A 168 2.83 9.54 -15.24
CA HIS A 168 1.66 10.25 -15.78
C HIS A 168 1.74 11.78 -15.63
N LEU A 169 2.95 12.35 -15.82
CA LEU A 169 3.17 13.79 -15.67
C LEU A 169 2.24 14.59 -16.62
N GLY A 170 1.63 15.65 -16.10
CA GLY A 170 0.69 16.48 -16.83
C GLY A 170 -0.76 15.97 -16.81
N GLU A 171 -1.05 14.78 -16.26
CA GLU A 171 -2.41 14.28 -16.15
C GLU A 171 -3.14 14.79 -14.89
N PRO A 172 -4.47 15.04 -14.97
CA PRO A 172 -5.27 15.38 -13.80
C PRO A 172 -5.30 14.26 -12.77
N CYS A 173 -5.22 14.61 -11.49
CA CYS A 173 -5.32 13.67 -10.40
C CYS A 173 -6.09 14.23 -9.19
N LEU A 174 -6.70 13.32 -8.44
CA LEU A 174 -7.26 13.56 -7.13
C LEU A 174 -6.25 13.12 -6.07
N VAL A 175 -5.82 14.05 -5.23
CA VAL A 175 -4.91 13.77 -4.12
C VAL A 175 -5.73 13.48 -2.88
N THR A 176 -5.57 12.29 -2.32
CA THR A 176 -6.24 11.85 -1.09
C THR A 176 -5.24 11.60 0.02
N LYS A 177 -5.64 11.80 1.26
CA LYS A 177 -4.81 11.48 2.41
C LYS A 177 -4.55 9.97 2.46
N LYS A 178 -3.29 9.59 2.60
CA LYS A 178 -2.94 8.22 2.98
C LYS A 178 -3.13 8.07 4.48
N MET A 179 -4.20 7.37 4.87
CA MET A 179 -4.50 7.09 6.28
C MET A 179 -3.56 6.01 6.80
N ASP A 180 -3.07 6.18 8.04
CA ASP A 180 -2.27 5.16 8.72
C ASP A 180 -3.15 4.31 9.64
N GLY A 181 -3.66 3.25 9.09
CA GLY A 181 -4.55 2.32 9.76
C GLY A 181 -4.24 0.87 9.38
N SER A 182 -5.28 0.12 9.14
CA SER A 182 -5.20 -1.26 8.66
C SER A 182 -6.12 -1.45 7.47
N SER A 183 -5.55 -1.88 6.34
CA SER A 183 -6.31 -2.13 5.12
C SER A 183 -7.39 -3.18 5.34
N ALA A 184 -8.59 -2.88 4.88
CA ALA A 184 -9.78 -3.71 5.03
C ALA A 184 -10.64 -3.71 3.78
N VAL A 185 -11.35 -4.81 3.57
CA VAL A 185 -12.31 -4.98 2.48
C VAL A 185 -13.60 -5.57 3.04
N ILE A 186 -14.75 -5.03 2.61
CA ILE A 186 -16.02 -5.72 2.71
C ILE A 186 -16.45 -6.15 1.31
N TYR A 187 -16.70 -7.44 1.15
CA TYR A 187 -17.00 -8.10 -0.10
C TYR A 187 -18.36 -8.78 -0.02
N TYR A 188 -19.11 -8.71 -1.10
CA TYR A 188 -20.35 -9.46 -1.24
C TYR A 188 -20.49 -10.03 -2.65
N ASN A 189 -20.88 -11.29 -2.73
CA ASN A 189 -21.21 -11.96 -3.97
C ASN A 189 -22.70 -12.39 -3.94
N PRO A 190 -23.56 -11.82 -4.81
CA PRO A 190 -24.99 -12.15 -4.82
C PRO A 190 -25.31 -13.55 -5.35
N GLN A 191 -24.39 -14.24 -6.07
CA GLN A 191 -24.63 -15.57 -6.60
C GLN A 191 -24.71 -16.65 -5.52
N ASP A 192 -23.97 -16.48 -4.44
CA ASP A 192 -23.90 -17.42 -3.30
C ASP A 192 -24.28 -16.78 -1.96
N ASP A 193 -24.83 -15.56 -1.99
CA ASP A 193 -25.14 -14.73 -0.80
C ASP A 193 -23.96 -14.64 0.18
N ASN A 194 -22.73 -14.63 -0.34
CA ASN A 194 -21.53 -14.65 0.46
C ASN A 194 -21.06 -13.24 0.83
N LEU A 195 -21.22 -12.87 2.11
CA LEU A 195 -20.67 -11.64 2.70
C LEU A 195 -19.35 -11.96 3.40
N GLU A 196 -18.29 -11.21 3.11
CA GLU A 196 -17.00 -11.36 3.77
C GLU A 196 -16.43 -10.01 4.21
N ILE A 197 -15.78 -10.02 5.37
CA ILE A 197 -14.94 -8.93 5.85
C ILE A 197 -13.53 -9.45 5.87
N CYS A 198 -12.64 -8.72 5.19
CA CYS A 198 -11.25 -9.11 5.03
C CYS A 198 -10.32 -8.06 5.62
N SER A 199 -9.27 -8.53 6.28
CA SER A 199 -8.06 -7.76 6.53
C SER A 199 -7.20 -7.72 5.25
N ARG A 200 -5.98 -7.19 5.34
CA ARG A 200 -5.05 -7.14 4.19
C ARG A 200 -4.85 -8.48 3.45
N SER A 201 -4.95 -9.61 4.16
CA SER A 201 -4.59 -10.92 3.59
C SER A 201 -5.52 -12.06 3.96
N LEU A 202 -6.48 -11.85 4.84
CA LEU A 202 -7.30 -12.89 5.44
C LEU A 202 -8.76 -12.46 5.51
N SER A 203 -9.68 -13.39 5.23
CA SER A 203 -11.10 -13.28 5.52
C SER A 203 -11.37 -13.62 6.99
N LEU A 204 -12.26 -12.86 7.61
CA LEU A 204 -12.55 -12.91 9.03
C LEU A 204 -13.96 -13.48 9.30
N LYS A 205 -14.14 -14.13 10.43
CA LYS A 205 -15.46 -14.58 10.91
C LYS A 205 -16.30 -13.36 11.29
N LEU A 206 -17.51 -13.28 10.76
CA LEU A 206 -18.39 -12.13 10.95
C LEU A 206 -18.93 -12.02 12.38
N GLU A 207 -19.04 -13.14 13.10
CA GLU A 207 -19.47 -13.20 14.48
C GLU A 207 -18.41 -12.78 15.52
N CYS A 208 -17.16 -12.60 15.09
CA CYS A 208 -16.10 -12.15 15.97
C CYS A 208 -16.10 -10.62 16.10
N HIS A 209 -16.04 -10.12 17.33
CA HIS A 209 -15.88 -8.71 17.62
C HIS A 209 -14.40 -8.31 17.53
N ASN A 210 -14.05 -7.48 16.57
CA ASN A 210 -12.74 -6.89 16.39
C ASN A 210 -12.85 -5.59 15.58
N ASN A 211 -11.76 -4.85 15.50
CA ASN A 211 -11.76 -3.54 14.82
C ASN A 211 -12.27 -3.59 13.36
N TYR A 212 -12.08 -4.71 12.65
CA TYR A 212 -12.56 -4.86 11.28
C TYR A 212 -14.06 -5.09 11.22
N THR A 213 -14.54 -6.13 11.92
CA THR A 213 -15.96 -6.48 11.91
C THR A 213 -16.81 -5.36 12.48
N ASP A 214 -16.38 -4.74 13.59
CA ASP A 214 -17.10 -3.64 14.23
C ASP A 214 -17.18 -2.38 13.34
N SER A 215 -16.16 -2.15 12.48
CA SER A 215 -16.15 -1.02 11.56
C SER A 215 -16.92 -1.27 10.27
N LEU A 216 -16.96 -2.51 9.76
CA LEU A 216 -17.49 -2.82 8.43
C LEU A 216 -18.88 -3.44 8.43
N LEU A 217 -19.27 -4.23 9.45
CA LEU A 217 -20.61 -4.81 9.53
C LEU A 217 -21.75 -3.76 9.45
N PRO A 218 -21.59 -2.52 9.94
CA PRO A 218 -22.61 -1.49 9.75
C PRO A 218 -22.93 -1.15 8.28
N TYR A 219 -22.08 -1.57 7.33
CA TYR A 219 -22.26 -1.39 5.90
C TYR A 219 -22.70 -2.66 5.16
N ALA A 220 -22.98 -3.75 5.85
CA ALA A 220 -23.32 -5.03 5.23
C ALA A 220 -24.51 -4.93 4.27
N ASP A 221 -25.63 -4.29 4.69
CA ASP A 221 -26.78 -4.10 3.82
C ASP A 221 -26.49 -3.19 2.61
N THR A 222 -25.61 -2.20 2.80
CA THR A 222 -25.17 -1.32 1.71
C THR A 222 -24.41 -2.10 0.63
N VAL A 223 -23.49 -2.97 1.03
CA VAL A 223 -22.70 -3.76 0.08
C VAL A 223 -23.54 -4.84 -0.59
N LYS A 224 -24.46 -5.47 0.15
CA LYS A 224 -25.46 -6.39 -0.41
C LYS A 224 -26.33 -5.70 -1.46
N PHE A 225 -26.83 -4.51 -1.15
CA PHE A 225 -27.60 -3.72 -2.10
C PHE A 225 -26.81 -3.44 -3.38
N LEU A 226 -25.56 -2.99 -3.26
CA LEU A 226 -24.69 -2.72 -4.42
C LEU A 226 -24.46 -3.97 -5.27
N GLY A 227 -24.21 -5.13 -4.66
CA GLY A 227 -24.03 -6.40 -5.36
C GLY A 227 -25.30 -6.85 -6.10
N LEU A 228 -26.46 -6.75 -5.46
CA LEU A 228 -27.75 -7.06 -6.09
C LEU A 228 -28.08 -6.08 -7.21
N TYR A 229 -27.84 -4.78 -7.01
CA TYR A 229 -28.08 -3.75 -8.01
C TYR A 229 -27.22 -3.91 -9.25
N THR A 230 -25.93 -4.25 -9.08
CA THR A 230 -24.99 -4.46 -10.18
C THR A 230 -25.03 -5.87 -10.76
N ASN A 231 -25.82 -6.77 -10.12
CA ASN A 231 -25.93 -8.18 -10.46
C ASN A 231 -24.56 -8.89 -10.50
N GLY A 232 -23.69 -8.58 -9.54
CA GLY A 232 -22.35 -9.18 -9.49
C GLY A 232 -21.60 -8.90 -8.20
N PRO A 233 -20.45 -9.55 -8.01
CA PRO A 233 -19.62 -9.34 -6.83
C PRO A 233 -19.15 -7.90 -6.71
N VAL A 234 -19.14 -7.40 -5.48
CA VAL A 234 -18.66 -6.06 -5.12
C VAL A 234 -17.68 -6.14 -3.96
N ALA A 235 -16.55 -5.47 -4.09
CA ALA A 235 -15.58 -5.28 -3.02
C ALA A 235 -15.40 -3.78 -2.75
N ILE A 236 -15.68 -3.35 -1.53
CA ILE A 236 -15.41 -1.99 -1.05
C ILE A 236 -14.14 -2.03 -0.22
N ARG A 237 -13.15 -1.24 -0.62
CA ARG A 237 -11.81 -1.18 -0.05
C ARG A 237 -11.62 0.09 0.73
N GLY A 238 -10.95 0.00 1.85
CA GLY A 238 -10.69 1.16 2.69
C GLY A 238 -9.68 0.86 3.79
N GLU A 239 -9.53 1.84 4.65
CA GLU A 239 -8.65 1.78 5.81
C GLU A 239 -9.47 1.81 7.08
N VAL A 240 -9.20 0.91 8.01
CA VAL A 240 -9.76 0.95 9.38
C VAL A 240 -8.80 1.73 10.25
N CYS A 241 -9.25 2.86 10.77
CA CYS A 241 -8.45 3.77 11.59
C CYS A 241 -9.14 4.07 12.91
N GLY A 242 -8.39 4.62 13.85
CA GLY A 242 -8.88 4.97 15.19
C GLY A 242 -8.63 3.86 16.21
N ALA A 243 -9.16 4.05 17.42
CA ALA A 243 -9.10 3.10 18.54
C ALA A 243 -7.68 2.57 18.84
N GLY A 244 -6.63 3.35 18.57
CA GLY A 244 -5.24 2.97 18.81
C GLY A 244 -4.60 2.08 17.75
N ILE A 245 -5.26 1.86 16.60
CA ILE A 245 -4.66 1.11 15.48
C ILE A 245 -3.40 1.83 15.02
N ASN A 246 -2.29 1.07 14.89
CA ASN A 246 -0.97 1.59 14.52
C ASN A 246 -0.51 2.78 15.38
N ALA A 247 -0.90 2.82 16.66
CA ALA A 247 -0.61 3.93 17.54
C ALA A 247 0.91 4.16 17.69
N ASN A 248 1.35 5.32 17.22
CA ASN A 248 2.68 5.86 17.44
C ASN A 248 2.57 7.40 17.64
N LYS A 249 3.68 8.06 17.95
CA LYS A 249 3.63 9.50 18.25
C LYS A 249 3.20 10.36 17.07
N ALA A 250 3.51 9.94 15.85
CA ALA A 250 3.21 10.69 14.63
C ALA A 250 1.81 10.36 14.09
N ASN A 251 1.28 9.15 14.33
CA ASN A 251 -0.01 8.72 13.82
C ASN A 251 -1.17 9.42 14.54
N LYS A 252 -1.72 10.45 13.92
CA LYS A 252 -2.91 11.15 14.41
C LYS A 252 -4.20 10.39 14.12
N ASP A 253 -4.22 9.54 13.10
CA ASP A 253 -5.40 8.77 12.70
C ASP A 253 -5.75 7.70 13.75
N ALA A 254 -4.77 7.24 14.53
CA ALA A 254 -4.98 6.32 15.64
C ALA A 254 -5.76 6.90 16.83
N LYS A 255 -5.85 8.22 16.95
CA LYS A 255 -6.44 8.91 18.11
C LYS A 255 -7.96 9.08 18.02
N GLY A 256 -8.52 8.89 16.83
CA GLY A 256 -9.95 9.06 16.56
C GLY A 256 -10.80 7.86 17.03
N GLU A 257 -12.09 8.01 16.83
CA GLU A 257 -13.02 6.89 16.94
C GLU A 257 -12.73 5.85 15.87
N LEU A 258 -13.03 4.59 16.20
CA LEU A 258 -12.94 3.49 15.25
C LEU A 258 -13.83 3.76 14.03
N GLY A 259 -13.28 3.64 12.84
CA GLY A 259 -14.02 3.86 11.60
C GLY A 259 -13.37 3.24 10.39
N PHE A 260 -14.20 2.92 9.40
CA PHE A 260 -13.78 2.49 8.08
C PHE A 260 -13.85 3.68 7.11
N TYR A 261 -12.75 3.94 6.40
CA TYR A 261 -12.60 5.04 5.44
C TYR A 261 -12.35 4.47 4.04
N MET A 262 -13.39 4.49 3.21
CA MET A 262 -13.35 3.96 1.85
C MET A 262 -12.40 4.78 0.96
N TYR A 263 -11.56 4.08 0.20
CA TYR A 263 -10.70 4.68 -0.82
C TYR A 263 -10.84 4.02 -2.19
N GLY A 264 -11.59 2.93 -2.32
CA GLY A 264 -11.75 2.26 -3.60
C GLY A 264 -12.87 1.24 -3.62
N THR A 265 -13.28 0.90 -4.83
CA THR A 265 -14.27 -0.15 -5.11
C THR A 265 -13.75 -1.06 -6.21
N ARG A 266 -14.16 -2.31 -6.19
CA ARG A 266 -13.88 -3.28 -7.25
C ARG A 266 -15.13 -4.06 -7.57
N PHE A 267 -15.29 -4.38 -8.87
CA PHE A 267 -16.31 -5.27 -9.41
C PHE A 267 -15.58 -6.43 -10.09
N PRO A 268 -15.28 -7.52 -9.36
CA PRO A 268 -14.38 -8.59 -9.83
C PRO A 268 -14.80 -9.26 -11.15
N ASN A 269 -16.08 -9.28 -11.46
CA ASN A 269 -16.62 -9.90 -12.68
C ASN A 269 -16.79 -8.93 -13.86
N ALA A 270 -16.34 -7.68 -13.75
CA ALA A 270 -16.35 -6.78 -14.90
C ALA A 270 -15.32 -7.28 -15.92
N GLU A 271 -15.80 -7.67 -17.11
CA GLU A 271 -15.00 -8.37 -18.12
C GLU A 271 -13.94 -7.47 -18.76
N THR A 272 -14.19 -6.18 -18.86
CA THR A 272 -13.25 -5.23 -19.44
C THR A 272 -12.94 -4.06 -18.50
N GLN A 273 -11.75 -3.48 -18.68
CA GLN A 273 -11.38 -2.26 -17.96
C GLN A 273 -12.30 -1.07 -18.33
N GLU A 274 -12.83 -1.04 -19.56
CA GLU A 274 -13.81 -0.03 -20.01
C GLU A 274 -15.18 -0.22 -19.35
N GLU A 275 -15.67 -1.44 -19.16
CA GLU A 275 -16.90 -1.70 -18.42
C GLU A 275 -16.77 -1.35 -16.95
N ARG A 276 -15.62 -1.66 -16.36
CA ARG A 276 -15.26 -1.21 -15.01
C ARG A 276 -15.25 0.31 -14.94
N MET A 277 -14.63 0.98 -15.92
CA MET A 277 -14.52 2.44 -16.01
C MET A 277 -15.82 3.11 -16.43
N GLY A 278 -16.58 2.52 -17.35
CA GLY A 278 -17.82 3.07 -17.86
C GLY A 278 -18.93 3.12 -16.81
N ARG A 279 -18.98 2.14 -15.90
CA ARG A 279 -19.96 2.13 -14.81
C ARG A 279 -19.57 3.06 -13.66
N TRP A 280 -18.29 3.21 -13.34
CA TRP A 280 -17.87 3.88 -12.09
C TRP A 280 -16.58 4.70 -12.19
N GLY A 281 -15.85 4.82 -13.32
CA GLY A 281 -14.54 5.51 -13.50
C GLY A 281 -13.48 5.11 -12.45
N GLN A 282 -12.21 4.92 -12.75
CA GLN A 282 -11.34 4.16 -11.84
C GLN A 282 -11.02 4.84 -10.49
N VAL A 283 -10.93 6.13 -10.45
CA VAL A 283 -10.33 6.81 -9.29
C VAL A 283 -11.31 7.57 -8.45
N THR A 284 -12.35 8.07 -9.07
CA THR A 284 -13.46 8.72 -8.37
C THR A 284 -14.60 7.75 -8.07
N HIS A 285 -14.38 6.44 -8.20
CA HIS A 285 -15.36 5.40 -7.95
C HIS A 285 -16.02 5.52 -6.60
N PHE A 286 -15.21 5.67 -5.57
CA PHE A 286 -15.73 5.75 -4.22
C PHE A 286 -16.60 6.99 -4.03
N LEU A 287 -16.29 8.10 -4.68
CA LEU A 287 -17.12 9.30 -4.66
C LEU A 287 -18.44 9.08 -5.39
N ARG A 288 -18.40 8.46 -6.58
CA ARG A 288 -19.61 8.16 -7.39
C ARG A 288 -20.49 7.10 -6.71
N VAL A 289 -19.90 6.10 -6.06
CA VAL A 289 -20.67 5.14 -5.26
C VAL A 289 -21.40 5.85 -4.13
N ASN A 290 -20.75 6.76 -3.43
CA ASN A 290 -21.40 7.53 -2.37
C ASN A 290 -22.46 8.50 -2.91
N GLU A 291 -22.25 9.13 -4.05
CA GLU A 291 -23.25 9.96 -4.73
C GLU A 291 -24.48 9.11 -5.12
N PHE A 292 -24.26 7.94 -5.71
CA PHE A 292 -25.32 7.00 -6.03
C PHE A 292 -26.08 6.55 -4.76
N LEU A 293 -25.37 6.15 -3.69
CA LEU A 293 -26.01 5.76 -2.43
C LEU A 293 -26.82 6.89 -1.80
N THR A 294 -26.32 8.13 -1.88
CA THR A 294 -27.06 9.32 -1.43
C THR A 294 -28.35 9.49 -2.20
N ASN A 295 -28.31 9.29 -3.52
CA ASN A 295 -29.49 9.34 -4.37
C ASN A 295 -30.48 8.21 -4.02
N VAL A 296 -30.00 6.99 -3.80
CA VAL A 296 -30.84 5.84 -3.36
C VAL A 296 -31.53 6.15 -2.05
N ILE A 297 -30.82 6.71 -1.08
CA ILE A 297 -31.40 7.07 0.24
C ILE A 297 -32.48 8.15 0.08
N ALA A 298 -32.26 9.15 -0.78
CA ALA A 298 -33.22 10.21 -1.03
C ALA A 298 -34.48 9.71 -1.76
N HIS A 299 -34.37 8.66 -2.58
CA HIS A 299 -35.46 8.12 -3.40
C HIS A 299 -35.74 6.64 -3.06
N LYS A 300 -35.59 6.22 -1.82
CA LYS A 300 -35.67 4.82 -1.37
C LYS A 300 -36.94 4.10 -1.77
N GLU A 301 -38.09 4.81 -1.89
CA GLU A 301 -39.36 4.20 -2.28
C GLU A 301 -39.32 3.66 -3.72
N THR A 302 -38.51 4.25 -4.59
CA THR A 302 -38.30 3.75 -5.96
C THR A 302 -37.63 2.36 -5.96
N TYR A 303 -36.77 2.12 -4.98
CA TYR A 303 -36.00 0.88 -4.87
C TYR A 303 -36.65 -0.18 -3.97
N ARG A 304 -37.58 0.24 -3.09
CA ARG A 304 -38.24 -0.63 -2.10
C ARG A 304 -38.97 -1.80 -2.73
N GLY A 305 -39.62 -1.58 -3.91
CA GLY A 305 -40.35 -2.64 -4.61
C GLY A 305 -39.49 -3.84 -5.02
N VAL A 306 -38.18 -3.63 -5.20
CA VAL A 306 -37.22 -4.68 -5.60
C VAL A 306 -36.37 -5.17 -4.42
N TYR A 307 -35.91 -4.27 -3.55
CA TYR A 307 -34.95 -4.55 -2.50
C TYR A 307 -35.53 -4.59 -1.09
N GLY A 308 -36.86 -4.40 -0.95
CA GLY A 308 -37.56 -4.45 0.33
C GLY A 308 -37.02 -3.46 1.35
N ASP A 309 -37.07 -3.82 2.62
CA ASP A 309 -36.64 -2.98 3.75
C ASP A 309 -35.11 -2.81 3.86
N MET A 310 -34.34 -3.48 2.99
CA MET A 310 -32.89 -3.28 2.93
C MET A 310 -32.55 -1.81 2.66
N VAL A 311 -33.34 -1.12 1.83
CA VAL A 311 -33.13 0.29 1.46
C VAL A 311 -33.13 1.24 2.67
N ASP A 312 -33.77 0.87 3.78
CA ASP A 312 -33.80 1.69 5.00
C ASP A 312 -32.50 1.60 5.81
N ARG A 313 -31.68 0.57 5.55
CA ARG A 313 -30.42 0.30 6.24
C ARG A 313 -29.19 0.68 5.42
N ILE A 314 -29.39 1.18 4.20
CA ILE A 314 -28.31 1.69 3.34
C ILE A 314 -27.65 2.89 4.01
N LYS A 315 -26.32 2.90 3.99
CA LYS A 315 -25.46 3.96 4.53
C LYS A 315 -24.46 4.42 3.47
N VAL A 316 -24.15 5.70 3.49
CA VAL A 316 -23.04 6.28 2.75
C VAL A 316 -21.74 5.97 3.51
N PHE A 317 -20.68 5.61 2.80
CA PHE A 317 -19.39 5.32 3.40
C PHE A 317 -18.68 6.62 3.83
N LYS A 318 -17.98 6.58 4.95
CA LYS A 318 -16.92 7.56 5.20
C LYS A 318 -15.83 7.34 4.16
N THR A 319 -15.26 8.41 3.62
CA THR A 319 -14.17 8.34 2.63
C THR A 319 -12.87 8.85 3.23
N VAL A 320 -11.74 8.41 2.67
CA VAL A 320 -10.46 9.07 2.95
C VAL A 320 -10.56 10.57 2.61
N PRO A 321 -9.93 11.46 3.39
CA PRO A 321 -9.96 12.90 3.11
C PRO A 321 -9.38 13.23 1.74
N ILE A 322 -10.10 14.03 0.97
CA ILE A 322 -9.59 14.65 -0.25
C ILE A 322 -8.77 15.87 0.17
N ILE A 323 -7.55 15.96 -0.33
CA ILE A 323 -6.62 17.06 -0.04
C ILE A 323 -6.76 18.14 -1.10
N GLU A 324 -6.64 17.77 -2.37
CA GLU A 324 -6.78 18.69 -3.51
C GLU A 324 -7.03 17.93 -4.82
N GLU A 325 -7.60 18.63 -5.80
CA GLU A 325 -7.54 18.27 -7.21
C GLU A 325 -6.33 18.96 -7.81
N SER A 326 -5.51 18.27 -8.58
CA SER A 326 -4.25 18.78 -9.10
C SER A 326 -3.89 18.15 -10.44
N VAL A 327 -2.73 18.53 -10.95
CA VAL A 327 -2.08 17.90 -12.10
C VAL A 327 -0.78 17.28 -11.61
N VAL A 328 -0.51 16.05 -12.06
CA VAL A 328 0.71 15.35 -11.65
C VAL A 328 1.93 16.11 -12.12
N SER A 329 2.82 16.42 -11.19
CA SER A 329 4.14 17.00 -11.46
C SER A 329 5.16 16.52 -10.44
N ILE A 330 6.44 16.60 -10.78
CA ILE A 330 7.53 16.26 -9.87
C ILE A 330 7.48 17.12 -8.61
N GLU A 331 7.16 18.40 -8.76
CA GLU A 331 7.04 19.34 -7.63
C GLU A 331 5.91 18.93 -6.68
N LEU A 332 4.77 18.49 -7.22
CA LEU A 332 3.65 17.98 -6.42
C LEU A 332 4.04 16.73 -5.64
N LEU A 333 4.73 15.79 -6.29
CA LEU A 333 5.19 14.56 -5.67
C LEU A 333 6.23 14.83 -4.57
N GLN A 334 7.18 15.72 -4.84
CA GLN A 334 8.19 16.16 -3.87
C GLN A 334 7.57 16.91 -2.71
N LYS A 335 6.60 17.80 -2.96
CA LYS A 335 5.83 18.51 -1.92
C LYS A 335 5.31 17.52 -0.88
N TYR A 336 4.68 16.43 -1.29
CA TYR A 336 4.09 15.46 -0.36
C TYR A 336 5.11 14.53 0.28
N ARG A 337 6.20 14.19 -0.42
CA ARG A 337 7.32 13.46 0.16
C ARG A 337 7.99 14.26 1.29
N ASP A 338 8.16 15.56 1.09
CA ASP A 338 8.88 16.46 2.01
C ASP A 338 7.99 17.06 3.10
N MET A 339 6.71 16.66 3.17
CA MET A 339 5.79 17.06 4.24
C MET A 339 6.31 16.67 5.61
N ASP A 340 6.11 17.54 6.59
CA ASP A 340 6.38 17.27 8.00
C ASP A 340 5.57 16.05 8.49
N LYS A 341 6.14 15.32 9.44
CA LYS A 341 5.49 14.15 10.06
C LYS A 341 4.11 14.44 10.64
N ASP A 342 3.84 15.71 10.98
CA ASP A 342 2.54 16.13 11.52
C ASP A 342 1.43 16.15 10.47
N PHE A 343 1.76 16.14 9.19
CA PHE A 343 0.80 15.92 8.12
C PHE A 343 0.22 14.48 8.14
N GLY A 344 1.04 13.51 8.46
CA GLY A 344 0.70 12.08 8.51
C GLY A 344 1.55 11.25 7.54
N GLU A 345 1.08 10.05 7.21
CA GLU A 345 1.82 9.05 6.44
C GLU A 345 2.16 9.51 5.02
N GLY A 346 1.33 10.36 4.42
CA GLY A 346 1.48 10.85 3.05
C GLY A 346 0.16 10.97 2.31
N VAL A 347 0.21 10.84 1.00
CA VAL A 347 -0.96 10.92 0.11
C VAL A 347 -0.98 9.78 -0.89
N VAL A 348 -2.14 9.57 -1.51
CA VAL A 348 -2.33 8.77 -2.71
C VAL A 348 -2.78 9.71 -3.82
N LEU A 349 -2.06 9.68 -4.94
CA LEU A 349 -2.46 10.35 -6.17
C LEU A 349 -3.26 9.39 -7.01
N ASN A 350 -4.42 9.81 -7.37
CA ASN A 350 -5.38 9.01 -8.09
C ASN A 350 -5.71 9.68 -9.42
N GLY A 351 -5.25 9.14 -10.53
CA GLY A 351 -5.59 9.55 -11.88
C GLY A 351 -6.66 8.67 -12.51
N ARG A 352 -6.96 8.86 -13.77
CA ARG A 352 -7.98 8.07 -14.48
C ARG A 352 -7.56 6.61 -14.64
N THR A 353 -6.29 6.35 -14.88
CA THR A 353 -5.74 5.03 -15.19
C THR A 353 -4.66 4.56 -14.23
N PHE A 354 -4.27 5.41 -13.28
CA PHE A 354 -3.19 5.15 -12.34
C PHE A 354 -3.58 5.48 -10.89
N SER A 355 -2.90 4.83 -9.98
CA SER A 355 -2.90 5.18 -8.56
C SER A 355 -1.55 4.82 -7.98
N TYR A 356 -0.89 5.77 -7.33
CA TYR A 356 0.35 5.54 -6.61
C TYR A 356 0.47 6.46 -5.40
N LYS A 357 1.34 6.09 -4.46
CA LYS A 357 1.50 6.82 -3.20
C LYS A 357 2.74 7.71 -3.20
N SER A 358 2.64 8.85 -2.53
CA SER A 358 3.77 9.65 -2.07
C SER A 358 3.80 9.64 -0.55
N LYS A 359 4.81 8.99 0.00
CA LYS A 359 4.98 8.83 1.45
C LYS A 359 5.79 10.01 2.00
N SER A 360 5.40 10.52 3.19
CA SER A 360 6.20 11.50 3.91
C SER A 360 7.46 10.87 4.49
N ASP A 361 8.62 11.30 4.03
CA ASP A 361 9.90 10.80 4.51
C ASP A 361 10.10 11.13 6.00
N ASP A 362 9.69 12.31 6.47
CA ASP A 362 9.81 12.71 7.87
C ASP A 362 8.91 11.88 8.79
N TYR A 363 7.71 11.50 8.32
CA TYR A 363 6.82 10.60 9.04
C TYR A 363 7.47 9.23 9.25
N TYR A 364 7.95 8.61 8.18
CA TYR A 364 8.60 7.30 8.26
C TYR A 364 9.90 7.29 9.07
N ALA A 365 10.69 8.36 8.99
CA ALA A 365 11.88 8.50 9.83
C ALA A 365 11.55 8.67 11.32
N SER A 366 10.36 9.14 11.65
CA SER A 366 9.89 9.32 13.04
C SER A 366 9.34 8.02 13.66
N MET A 367 9.02 7.03 12.85
CA MET A 367 8.60 5.70 13.32
C MET A 367 9.80 4.96 13.92
N LYS A 368 9.87 4.86 15.24
CA LYS A 368 10.90 4.13 15.96
C LYS A 368 10.48 2.71 16.30
#